data_6a45a4d46a78eec7caf539c8babe1fcf
#
_entry.id   6a45a4d46a78eec7caf539c8babe1fcf
#
_cell.length_a   1.000
_cell.length_b   1.000
_cell.length_c   1.000
_cell.angle_alpha   90.00
_cell.angle_beta   90.00
_cell.angle_gamma   90.00
#
_symmetry.space_group_name_H-M   'P 1'
#
loop_
_entity.id
_entity.type
_entity.pdbx_description
1 polymer ?
#
loop_
_entity_poly.entity_id
_entity_poly.type
_entity_poly.pdbx_seq_one_letter_code
_entity_poly.pdbx_strand_id
1 'polypeptide(L)'
;LDDFGLQALDSQNRITLFNKYFTKISNKLYGEEYLLSTQKNEKGYDLIVTNIEGNPSTGKKKGQIAAFDFAYIQFAEEIEISFVNFIMHDQLENMHDNQLSTILVELANSINCQFILPIVRDKIPSDLPIDNYVIVTLSENDKLFKI
;
A
#
# COMPACT_ATOMS: atom_id res chain seq x y z
N LEU A 1 6.47 35.75 -0.95
CA LEU A 1 6.81 34.50 -0.26
C LEU A 1 8.25 34.17 -0.62
N ASP A 2 9.10 33.96 0.38
CA ASP A 2 10.45 33.45 0.19
C ASP A 2 10.42 32.00 -0.35
N ASP A 3 11.52 31.52 -0.94
CA ASP A 3 11.63 30.17 -1.48
C ASP A 3 11.22 29.08 -0.45
N PHE A 4 11.45 29.34 0.83
CA PHE A 4 11.10 28.44 1.92
C PHE A 4 9.59 28.33 2.11
N GLY A 5 8.86 29.43 1.96
CA GLY A 5 7.41 29.45 2.05
C GLY A 5 6.74 28.73 0.86
N LEU A 6 7.32 28.84 -0.33
CA LEU A 6 6.84 28.14 -1.53
C LEU A 6 7.06 26.63 -1.44
N GLN A 7 8.21 26.19 -0.95
CA GLN A 7 8.51 24.77 -0.74
C GLN A 7 7.61 24.14 0.34
N ALA A 8 7.33 24.87 1.41
CA ALA A 8 6.43 24.39 2.46
C ALA A 8 4.99 24.23 1.96
N LEU A 9 4.51 25.18 1.14
CA LEU A 9 3.20 25.11 0.50
C LEU A 9 3.11 23.94 -0.49
N ASP A 10 4.13 23.70 -1.30
CA ASP A 10 4.17 22.57 -2.24
C ASP A 10 4.15 21.23 -1.47
N SER A 11 4.92 21.10 -0.41
CA SER A 11 4.93 19.91 0.43
C SER A 11 3.55 19.64 1.06
N GLN A 12 2.88 20.67 1.56
CA GLN A 12 1.55 20.54 2.15
C GLN A 12 0.50 20.12 1.11
N ASN A 13 0.56 20.68 -0.09
CA ASN A 13 -0.31 20.32 -1.20
C ASN A 13 -0.11 18.85 -1.62
N ARG A 14 1.13 18.40 -1.70
CA ARG A 14 1.46 17.00 -2.01
C ARG A 14 0.95 16.03 -0.97
N ILE A 15 1.08 16.34 0.32
CA ILE A 15 0.54 15.51 1.41
C ILE A 15 -1.00 15.46 1.34
N THR A 16 -1.65 16.59 1.08
CA THR A 16 -3.10 16.64 0.91
C THR A 16 -3.56 15.77 -0.25
N LEU A 17 -2.86 15.82 -1.38
CA LEU A 17 -3.16 15.00 -2.55
C LEU A 17 -2.91 13.51 -2.29
N PHE A 18 -1.80 13.16 -1.66
CA PHE A 18 -1.52 11.78 -1.24
C PHE A 18 -2.63 11.23 -0.33
N ASN A 19 -3.05 12.02 0.65
CA ASN A 19 -4.10 11.64 1.60
C ASN A 19 -5.45 11.37 0.93
N LYS A 20 -5.78 12.05 -0.18
CA LYS A 20 -6.96 11.75 -0.99
C LYS A 20 -7.04 10.28 -1.39
N TYR A 21 -5.90 9.69 -1.78
CA TYR A 21 -5.79 8.28 -2.14
C TYR A 21 -5.66 7.37 -0.92
N PHE A 22 -4.79 7.76 0.01
CA PHE A 22 -4.49 6.96 1.18
C PHE A 22 -5.70 6.71 2.08
N THR A 23 -6.46 7.76 2.37
CA THR A 23 -7.73 7.67 3.12
C THR A 23 -8.74 6.76 2.42
N LYS A 24 -8.91 6.93 1.11
CA LYS A 24 -9.86 6.12 0.33
C LYS A 24 -9.50 4.63 0.33
N ILE A 25 -8.21 4.30 0.12
CA ILE A 25 -7.75 2.91 0.05
C ILE A 25 -7.76 2.28 1.44
N SER A 26 -7.32 3.00 2.47
CA SER A 26 -7.32 2.49 3.85
C SER A 26 -8.75 2.24 4.35
N ASN A 27 -9.69 3.13 4.05
CA ASN A 27 -11.10 2.91 4.36
C ASN A 27 -11.63 1.65 3.65
N LYS A 28 -11.32 1.47 2.36
CA LYS A 28 -11.75 0.30 1.59
C LYS A 28 -11.20 -1.02 2.16
N LEU A 29 -9.94 -1.03 2.62
CA LEU A 29 -9.29 -2.24 3.13
C LEU A 29 -9.62 -2.52 4.60
N TYR A 30 -9.78 -1.49 5.43
CA TYR A 30 -9.84 -1.65 6.88
C TYR A 30 -11.10 -1.05 7.51
N GLY A 31 -11.92 -0.33 6.75
CA GLY A 31 -13.01 0.47 7.28
C GLY A 31 -12.51 1.64 8.15
N GLU A 32 -11.24 2.00 8.02
CA GLU A 32 -10.58 3.05 8.81
C GLU A 32 -9.87 4.03 7.89
N GLU A 33 -9.91 5.31 8.25
CA GLU A 33 -9.29 6.37 7.48
C GLU A 33 -7.93 6.73 8.06
N TYR A 34 -6.86 6.47 7.30
CA TYR A 34 -5.50 6.83 7.66
C TYR A 34 -5.07 8.09 6.92
N LEU A 35 -4.30 8.92 7.61
CA LEU A 35 -3.70 10.13 7.10
C LEU A 35 -2.19 10.12 7.29
N LEU A 36 -1.48 10.60 6.29
CA LEU A 36 -0.09 11.00 6.39
C LEU A 36 -0.03 12.46 6.84
N SER A 37 0.78 12.72 7.85
CA SER A 37 1.08 14.07 8.34
C SER A 37 2.58 14.26 8.52
N THR A 38 3.01 15.51 8.64
CA THR A 38 4.40 15.84 8.95
C THR A 38 4.50 16.44 10.34
N GLN A 39 5.54 16.07 11.06
CA GLN A 39 5.91 16.68 12.33
C GLN A 39 7.34 17.23 12.23
N LYS A 40 7.51 18.51 12.52
CA LYS A 40 8.82 19.13 12.53
C LYS A 40 9.61 18.66 13.74
N ASN A 41 10.87 18.31 13.53
CA ASN A 41 11.82 17.96 14.56
C ASN A 41 13.16 18.71 14.36
N GLU A 42 14.15 18.46 15.21
CA GLU A 42 15.48 19.10 15.13
C GLU A 42 16.27 18.75 13.87
N LYS A 43 15.93 17.62 13.19
CA LYS A 43 16.62 17.12 11.99
C LYS A 43 15.86 17.42 10.69
N GLY A 44 14.65 18.01 10.79
CA GLY A 44 13.79 18.28 9.63
C GLY A 44 12.32 17.93 9.90
N TYR A 45 11.78 16.96 9.15
CA TYR A 45 10.39 16.54 9.27
C TYR A 45 10.29 15.03 9.33
N ASP A 46 9.50 14.52 10.28
CA ASP A 46 9.06 13.13 10.32
C ASP A 46 7.73 12.99 9.58
N LEU A 47 7.56 11.87 8.88
CA LEU A 47 6.29 11.45 8.32
C LEU A 47 5.58 10.54 9.33
N ILE A 48 4.35 10.88 9.69
CA ILE A 48 3.56 10.18 10.68
C ILE A 48 2.27 9.72 10.04
N VAL A 49 1.96 8.43 10.18
CA VAL A 49 0.67 7.87 9.80
C VAL A 49 -0.24 7.82 11.03
N THR A 50 -1.38 8.48 10.95
CA THR A 50 -2.38 8.52 12.02
C THR A 50 -3.72 7.98 11.52
N ASN A 51 -4.49 7.36 12.42
CA ASN A 51 -5.89 7.05 12.17
C ASN A 51 -6.74 8.25 12.62
N ILE A 52 -7.70 8.67 11.82
CA ILE A 52 -8.62 9.79 12.15
C ILE A 52 -9.41 9.48 13.44
N GLU A 53 -9.74 8.22 13.69
CA GLU A 53 -10.49 7.79 14.88
C GLU A 53 -9.63 7.55 16.13
N GLY A 54 -8.31 7.72 16.06
CA GLY A 54 -7.44 7.89 17.23
C GLY A 54 -6.87 6.64 17.88
N ASN A 55 -7.05 5.41 17.37
CA ASN A 55 -6.46 4.21 17.97
C ASN A 55 -5.78 3.27 16.95
N PRO A 56 -4.46 3.33 16.76
CA PRO A 56 -3.76 2.33 15.97
C PRO A 56 -3.65 1.02 16.74
N SER A 57 -4.44 0.01 16.41
CA SER A 57 -4.19 -1.34 16.89
C SER A 57 -2.93 -1.92 16.23
N THR A 58 -2.07 -2.54 17.03
CA THR A 58 -0.75 -3.05 16.59
C THR A 58 -0.82 -4.14 15.49
N GLY A 59 -1.97 -4.80 15.29
CA GLY A 59 -2.16 -5.80 14.23
C GLY A 59 -2.37 -5.22 12.83
N LYS A 60 -2.68 -3.92 12.71
CA LYS A 60 -3.04 -3.27 11.44
C LYS A 60 -1.86 -2.68 10.67
N LYS A 61 -0.63 -2.70 11.23
CA LYS A 61 0.54 -2.07 10.60
C LYS A 61 0.87 -2.61 9.20
N LYS A 62 0.75 -3.91 8.95
CA LYS A 62 1.04 -4.51 7.64
C LYS A 62 0.03 -4.07 6.58
N GLY A 63 -1.21 -3.93 6.98
CA GLY A 63 -2.24 -3.44 6.10
C GLY A 63 -2.10 -1.96 5.76
N GLN A 64 -1.62 -1.14 6.69
CA GLN A 64 -1.31 0.26 6.42
C GLN A 64 -0.26 0.40 5.31
N ILE A 65 0.74 -0.49 5.27
CA ILE A 65 1.78 -0.50 4.25
C ILE A 65 1.16 -0.77 2.86
N ALA A 66 0.29 -1.77 2.72
CA ALA A 66 -0.37 -2.05 1.45
C ALA A 66 -1.22 -0.85 0.95
N ALA A 67 -2.00 -0.25 1.85
CA ALA A 67 -2.78 0.94 1.51
C ALA A 67 -1.89 2.13 1.10
N PHE A 68 -0.76 2.30 1.78
CA PHE A 68 0.21 3.35 1.50
C PHE A 68 0.82 3.17 0.11
N ASP A 69 1.26 1.95 -0.24
CA ASP A 69 1.93 1.68 -1.51
C ASP A 69 0.98 1.86 -2.69
N PHE A 70 -0.25 1.38 -2.62
CA PHE A 70 -1.25 1.65 -3.65
C PHE A 70 -1.60 3.13 -3.77
N ALA A 71 -1.70 3.84 -2.65
CA ALA A 71 -1.93 5.29 -2.64
C ALA A 71 -0.76 6.05 -3.27
N TYR A 72 0.48 5.60 -3.00
CA TYR A 72 1.66 6.21 -3.58
C TYR A 72 1.71 6.09 -5.10
N ILE A 73 1.36 4.93 -5.66
CA ILE A 73 1.28 4.74 -7.11
C ILE A 73 0.30 5.74 -7.74
N GLN A 74 -0.93 5.85 -7.20
CA GLN A 74 -1.93 6.78 -7.71
C GLN A 74 -1.52 8.25 -7.56
N PHE A 75 -0.92 8.60 -6.42
CA PHE A 75 -0.38 9.94 -6.19
C PHE A 75 0.73 10.29 -7.17
N ALA A 76 1.71 9.40 -7.36
CA ALA A 76 2.84 9.63 -8.26
C ALA A 76 2.38 9.76 -9.72
N GLU A 77 1.37 9.00 -10.11
CA GLU A 77 0.72 9.10 -11.43
C GLU A 77 0.04 10.46 -11.63
N GLU A 78 -0.72 10.95 -10.62
CA GLU A 78 -1.42 12.24 -10.70
C GLU A 78 -0.45 13.44 -10.78
N ILE A 79 0.72 13.34 -10.16
CA ILE A 79 1.74 14.41 -10.25
C ILE A 79 2.80 14.17 -11.33
N GLU A 80 2.57 13.19 -12.20
CA GLU A 80 3.42 12.88 -13.36
C GLU A 80 4.89 12.57 -13.02
N ILE A 81 5.14 11.98 -11.86
CA ILE A 81 6.49 11.50 -11.49
C ILE A 81 6.75 10.17 -12.21
N SER A 82 7.87 10.12 -12.95
CA SER A 82 8.36 8.85 -13.50
C SER A 82 8.89 7.95 -12.37
N PHE A 83 8.29 6.78 -12.23
CA PHE A 83 8.68 5.78 -11.23
C PHE A 83 8.44 4.38 -11.77
N VAL A 84 8.95 3.38 -11.06
CA VAL A 84 8.74 1.98 -11.41
C VAL A 84 7.40 1.53 -10.87
N ASN A 85 6.46 1.20 -11.77
CA ASN A 85 5.09 0.85 -11.41
C ASN A 85 4.99 -0.62 -10.99
N PHE A 86 5.62 -0.99 -9.88
CA PHE A 86 5.39 -2.31 -9.27
C PHE A 86 5.32 -2.22 -7.75
N ILE A 87 4.56 -3.12 -7.17
CA ILE A 87 4.45 -3.34 -5.72
C ILE A 87 4.81 -4.78 -5.44
N MET A 88 5.72 -5.00 -4.51
CA MET A 88 6.06 -6.33 -4.02
C MET A 88 5.80 -6.38 -2.51
N HIS A 89 4.85 -7.21 -2.11
CA HIS A 89 4.56 -7.45 -0.70
C HIS A 89 4.95 -8.86 -0.30
N ASP A 90 5.53 -8.98 0.90
CA ASP A 90 5.76 -10.22 1.59
C ASP A 90 4.83 -10.33 2.81
N GLN A 91 4.34 -11.54 3.07
CA GLN A 91 3.57 -11.85 4.28
C GLN A 91 2.21 -11.13 4.39
N LEU A 92 1.46 -10.97 3.29
CA LEU A 92 0.06 -10.52 3.35
C LEU A 92 -0.92 -11.62 3.76
N GLU A 93 -0.48 -12.87 3.85
CA GLU A 93 -1.28 -14.02 4.29
C GLU A 93 -1.83 -13.93 5.72
N ASN A 94 -1.37 -12.94 6.50
CA ASN A 94 -1.89 -12.64 7.83
C ASN A 94 -3.06 -11.65 7.81
N MET A 95 -3.47 -11.18 6.64
CA MET A 95 -4.65 -10.36 6.46
C MET A 95 -5.91 -11.23 6.48
N HIS A 96 -7.06 -10.60 6.72
CA HIS A 96 -8.35 -11.29 6.58
C HIS A 96 -8.64 -11.57 5.09
N ASP A 97 -9.35 -12.66 4.81
CA ASP A 97 -9.65 -13.11 3.44
C ASP A 97 -10.33 -12.03 2.59
N ASN A 98 -11.26 -11.27 3.18
CA ASN A 98 -11.93 -10.16 2.49
C ASN A 98 -10.98 -9.03 2.09
N GLN A 99 -9.98 -8.74 2.91
CA GLN A 99 -8.97 -7.73 2.61
C GLN A 99 -8.03 -8.20 1.50
N LEU A 100 -7.61 -9.47 1.57
CA LEU A 100 -6.79 -10.08 0.53
C LEU A 100 -7.54 -10.14 -0.80
N SER A 101 -8.82 -10.51 -0.79
CA SER A 101 -9.69 -10.49 -1.97
C SER A 101 -9.80 -9.07 -2.55
N THR A 102 -10.01 -8.06 -1.72
CA THR A 102 -10.06 -6.65 -2.16
C THR A 102 -8.74 -6.21 -2.82
N ILE A 103 -7.59 -6.61 -2.26
CA ILE A 103 -6.29 -6.30 -2.87
C ILE A 103 -6.15 -6.97 -4.24
N LEU A 104 -6.39 -8.27 -4.32
CA LEU A 104 -6.11 -9.06 -5.52
C LEU A 104 -7.12 -8.79 -6.65
N VAL A 105 -8.41 -8.65 -6.32
CA VAL A 105 -9.47 -8.51 -7.32
C VAL A 105 -9.68 -7.06 -7.73
N GLU A 106 -9.64 -6.13 -6.77
CA GLU A 106 -10.03 -4.76 -7.04
C GLU A 106 -8.83 -3.81 -7.18
N LEU A 107 -7.95 -3.75 -6.16
CA LEU A 107 -6.87 -2.76 -6.17
C LEU A 107 -5.79 -3.08 -7.20
N ALA A 108 -5.30 -4.32 -7.24
CA ALA A 108 -4.26 -4.72 -8.18
C ALA A 108 -4.71 -4.61 -9.65
N ASN A 109 -6.01 -4.73 -9.93
CA ASN A 109 -6.55 -4.58 -11.29
C ASN A 109 -6.98 -3.15 -11.65
N SER A 110 -7.17 -2.27 -10.66
CA SER A 110 -7.65 -0.89 -10.87
C SER A 110 -6.55 0.15 -10.86
N ILE A 111 -5.37 -0.20 -10.36
CA ILE A 111 -4.22 0.70 -10.23
C ILE A 111 -3.16 0.28 -11.25
N ASN A 112 -2.60 1.23 -11.95
CA ASN A 112 -1.60 1.00 -13.00
C ASN A 112 -0.25 0.57 -12.41
N CYS A 113 -0.20 -0.66 -11.87
CA CYS A 113 1.03 -1.26 -11.35
C CYS A 113 1.05 -2.78 -11.52
N GLN A 114 2.25 -3.35 -11.58
CA GLN A 114 2.45 -4.77 -11.43
C GLN A 114 2.45 -5.11 -9.93
N PHE A 115 1.52 -5.94 -9.49
CA PHE A 115 1.44 -6.40 -8.12
C PHE A 115 2.03 -7.81 -7.98
N ILE A 116 3.03 -7.98 -7.13
CA ILE A 116 3.75 -9.24 -6.92
C ILE A 116 3.57 -9.66 -5.46
N LEU A 117 3.01 -10.84 -5.24
CA LEU A 117 2.72 -11.37 -3.92
C LEU A 117 3.16 -12.83 -3.81
N PRO A 118 4.21 -13.17 -3.06
CA PRO A 118 4.45 -14.53 -2.59
C PRO A 118 3.42 -14.87 -1.50
N ILE A 119 2.69 -15.96 -1.68
CA ILE A 119 1.65 -16.40 -0.76
C ILE A 119 1.62 -17.92 -0.66
N VAL A 120 1.36 -18.43 0.53
CA VAL A 120 1.16 -19.85 0.76
C VAL A 120 -0.21 -20.26 0.21
N ARG A 121 -0.26 -21.37 -0.54
CA ARG A 121 -1.46 -21.74 -1.33
C ARG A 121 -2.73 -21.92 -0.49
N ASP A 122 -2.61 -22.45 0.71
CA ASP A 122 -3.73 -22.64 1.65
C ASP A 122 -4.23 -21.36 2.32
N LYS A 123 -3.53 -20.24 2.09
CA LYS A 123 -3.94 -18.90 2.54
C LYS A 123 -4.67 -18.10 1.46
N ILE A 124 -4.81 -18.66 0.28
CA ILE A 124 -5.55 -18.01 -0.80
C ILE A 124 -7.03 -18.30 -0.62
N PRO A 125 -7.90 -17.26 -0.59
CA PRO A 125 -9.35 -17.47 -0.55
C PRO A 125 -9.82 -18.38 -1.69
N SER A 126 -10.63 -19.38 -1.37
CA SER A 126 -11.02 -20.45 -2.30
C SER A 126 -11.91 -19.99 -3.46
N ASP A 127 -12.51 -18.82 -3.32
CA ASP A 127 -13.38 -18.19 -4.33
C ASP A 127 -12.61 -17.32 -5.33
N LEU A 128 -11.28 -17.16 -5.16
CA LEU A 128 -10.48 -16.36 -6.07
C LEU A 128 -9.98 -17.17 -7.26
N PRO A 129 -10.24 -16.74 -8.51
CA PRO A 129 -9.76 -17.37 -9.73
C PRO A 129 -8.29 -17.02 -10.00
N ILE A 130 -7.39 -17.47 -9.14
CA ILE A 130 -5.97 -17.06 -9.16
C ILE A 130 -5.12 -17.79 -10.18
N ASP A 131 -5.56 -18.91 -10.74
CA ASP A 131 -4.73 -19.76 -11.60
C ASP A 131 -4.12 -19.02 -12.79
N ASN A 132 -4.81 -17.99 -13.29
CA ASN A 132 -4.32 -17.14 -14.38
C ASN A 132 -3.20 -16.13 -13.93
N TYR A 133 -3.03 -15.96 -12.64
CA TYR A 133 -2.07 -15.00 -12.06
C TYR A 133 -0.86 -15.68 -11.40
N VAL A 134 -0.87 -17.02 -11.30
CA VAL A 134 0.24 -17.78 -10.73
C VAL A 134 1.38 -17.84 -11.76
N ILE A 135 2.50 -17.20 -11.45
CA ILE A 135 3.69 -17.20 -12.32
C ILE A 135 4.66 -18.31 -11.91
N VAL A 136 4.82 -18.53 -10.61
CA VAL A 136 5.75 -19.51 -10.05
C VAL A 136 5.08 -20.26 -8.90
N THR A 137 5.18 -21.58 -8.89
CA THR A 137 4.79 -22.41 -7.76
C THR A 137 6.04 -23.11 -7.22
N LEU A 138 6.27 -23.00 -5.92
CA LEU A 138 7.41 -23.64 -5.24
C LEU A 138 6.88 -24.70 -4.28
N SER A 139 7.65 -25.79 -4.13
CA SER A 139 7.36 -26.88 -3.19
C SER A 139 8.65 -27.36 -2.53
N GLU A 140 8.54 -28.26 -1.55
CA GLU A 140 9.71 -28.90 -0.94
C GLU A 140 10.59 -29.61 -1.97
N ASN A 141 9.98 -30.17 -3.01
CA ASN A 141 10.66 -30.93 -4.07
C ASN A 141 11.03 -30.06 -5.29
N ASP A 142 10.51 -28.84 -5.38
CA ASP A 142 10.77 -27.91 -6.48
C ASP A 142 11.07 -26.51 -5.94
N LYS A 143 12.28 -26.34 -5.46
CA LYS A 143 12.79 -25.08 -4.90
C LYS A 143 13.36 -24.19 -5.99
N LEU A 144 13.23 -22.88 -5.81
CA LEU A 144 13.66 -21.87 -6.78
C LEU A 144 15.13 -22.04 -7.20
N PHE A 145 16.01 -22.36 -6.25
CA PHE A 145 17.47 -22.52 -6.50
C PHE A 145 17.93 -23.97 -6.53
N LYS A 146 17.04 -24.95 -6.42
CA LYS A 146 17.37 -26.40 -6.40
C LYS A 146 18.45 -26.79 -5.37
N ILE A 147 18.51 -26.07 -4.25
CA ILE A 147 19.47 -26.25 -3.16
C ILE A 147 18.80 -27.00 -2.00
#